data_d1452eea6653db7694d756ffd0270ee6
#
_entry.id   d1452eea6653db7694d756ffd0270ee6
#
_cell.length_a   1.000
_cell.length_b   1.000
_cell.length_c   1.000
_cell.angle_alpha   90.00
_cell.angle_beta   90.00
_cell.angle_gamma   90.00
#
_symmetry.space_group_name_H-M   'P 1'
#
loop_
_entity.id
_entity.type
_entity.pdbx_description
1 polymer ?
#
loop_
_entity_poly.entity_id
_entity_poly.type
_entity_poly.pdbx_seq_one_letter_code
_entity_poly.pdbx_strand_id
1 'polypeptide(L)'
;MGKIYAAKTNHITNPLGFYLKPLVFSWKVKGCRGQEQKYARIVISKNKTFTDICYDTGETELDSLSTRVEFEIQPYTRYYWKVIVATDVEEVIESDVQFFETAKMDEPWTGRWITCDSSQERHPIFSKRIEPKKKVKRARLYICGLGLYEAYFLGESKENPEKIG
;
A
#
# COMPACT_ATOMS: atom_id res chain seq x y z
N MET A 1 7.06 -24.54 -13.98
CA MET A 1 5.87 -24.15 -13.23
C MET A 1 5.70 -22.65 -13.37
N GLY A 2 4.56 -22.24 -13.88
CA GLY A 2 4.27 -20.82 -14.08
C GLY A 2 4.37 -20.01 -12.80
N LYS A 3 4.79 -18.76 -12.91
CA LYS A 3 4.91 -17.86 -11.78
C LYS A 3 4.39 -16.46 -12.14
N ILE A 4 3.56 -15.89 -11.26
CA ILE A 4 3.19 -14.48 -11.31
C ILE A 4 4.26 -13.67 -10.59
N TYR A 5 4.68 -12.58 -11.20
CA TYR A 5 5.68 -11.66 -10.65
C TYR A 5 5.32 -10.20 -10.97
N ALA A 6 6.05 -9.26 -10.36
CA ALA A 6 5.81 -7.83 -10.50
C ALA A 6 4.33 -7.43 -10.28
N ALA A 7 3.65 -8.13 -9.36
CA ALA A 7 2.31 -7.78 -8.94
C ALA A 7 2.34 -6.44 -8.19
N LYS A 8 1.58 -5.45 -8.68
CA LYS A 8 1.63 -4.06 -8.21
C LYS A 8 0.23 -3.48 -8.02
N THR A 9 0.11 -2.59 -7.07
CA THR A 9 -1.06 -1.73 -6.87
C THR A 9 -0.66 -0.30 -7.24
N ASN A 10 -1.38 0.33 -8.17
CA ASN A 10 -1.08 1.67 -8.70
C ASN A 10 0.41 1.82 -9.08
N HIS A 11 0.95 0.82 -9.79
CA HIS A 11 2.35 0.72 -10.26
C HIS A 11 3.42 0.60 -9.14
N ILE A 12 3.01 0.51 -7.88
CA ILE A 12 3.90 0.41 -6.72
C ILE A 12 3.79 -1.00 -6.10
N THR A 13 4.90 -1.59 -5.71
CA THR A 13 4.93 -2.84 -4.96
C THR A 13 4.60 -2.56 -3.49
N ASN A 14 3.51 -3.15 -3.00
CA ASN A 14 3.07 -3.03 -1.62
C ASN A 14 3.02 -1.58 -1.10
N PRO A 15 2.27 -0.66 -1.77
CA PRO A 15 2.22 0.74 -1.37
C PRO A 15 1.72 0.92 0.06
N LEU A 16 2.37 1.82 0.79
CA LEU A 16 2.11 2.11 2.19
C LEU A 16 1.74 3.57 2.39
N GLY A 17 0.48 3.84 2.70
CA GLY A 17 0.03 5.19 3.03
C GLY A 17 -0.17 6.12 1.82
N PHE A 18 -0.54 5.56 0.66
CA PHE A 18 -0.82 6.33 -0.55
C PHE A 18 -2.31 6.63 -0.74
N TYR A 19 -2.60 7.68 -1.50
CA TYR A 19 -3.93 7.92 -2.03
C TYR A 19 -4.16 7.03 -3.25
N LEU A 20 -5.02 6.03 -3.12
CA LEU A 20 -5.19 4.94 -4.08
C LEU A 20 -6.56 5.01 -4.81
N LYS A 21 -6.87 6.16 -5.39
CA LYS A 21 -8.03 6.33 -6.28
C LYS A 21 -7.58 6.90 -7.63
N PRO A 22 -7.87 6.23 -8.75
CA PRO A 22 -8.49 4.89 -8.86
C PRO A 22 -7.59 3.77 -8.33
N LEU A 23 -8.19 2.64 -7.94
CA LEU A 23 -7.45 1.46 -7.55
C LEU A 23 -7.15 0.62 -8.79
N VAL A 24 -5.86 0.45 -9.09
CA VAL A 24 -5.40 -0.24 -10.31
C VAL A 24 -4.41 -1.35 -9.92
N PHE A 25 -4.57 -2.51 -10.54
CA PHE A 25 -3.69 -3.65 -10.38
C PHE A 25 -2.97 -4.01 -11.67
N SER A 26 -1.75 -4.51 -11.54
CA SER A 26 -0.99 -5.05 -12.66
C SER A 26 -0.12 -6.22 -12.21
N TRP A 27 0.16 -7.14 -13.13
CA TRP A 27 1.00 -8.31 -12.88
C TRP A 27 1.65 -8.79 -14.17
N LYS A 28 2.63 -9.69 -14.04
CA LYS A 28 3.27 -10.38 -15.16
C LYS A 28 3.35 -11.86 -14.86
N VAL A 29 3.25 -12.67 -15.90
CA VAL A 29 3.38 -14.14 -15.81
C VAL A 29 4.62 -14.58 -16.55
N LYS A 30 5.31 -15.61 -16.05
CA LYS A 30 6.46 -16.24 -16.72
C LYS A 30 6.51 -17.73 -16.44
N GLY A 31 7.15 -18.48 -17.34
CA GLY A 31 7.43 -19.90 -17.18
C GLY A 31 6.16 -20.77 -17.14
N CYS A 32 5.02 -20.28 -17.64
CA CYS A 32 3.81 -21.04 -17.85
C CYS A 32 3.91 -21.86 -19.16
N ARG A 33 3.08 -22.87 -19.29
CA ARG A 33 2.96 -23.68 -20.51
C ARG A 33 2.11 -22.99 -21.56
N GLY A 34 1.10 -22.24 -21.12
CA GLY A 34 0.23 -21.46 -22.01
C GLY A 34 0.93 -20.22 -22.55
N GLN A 35 0.44 -19.71 -23.66
CA GLN A 35 0.93 -18.52 -24.33
C GLN A 35 0.08 -17.29 -24.02
N GLU A 36 -1.19 -17.48 -23.68
CA GLU A 36 -2.16 -16.43 -23.44
C GLU A 36 -2.85 -16.59 -22.08
N GLN A 37 -3.20 -15.47 -21.46
CA GLN A 37 -4.08 -15.42 -20.32
C GLN A 37 -5.53 -15.56 -20.80
N LYS A 38 -6.21 -16.63 -20.41
CA LYS A 38 -7.62 -16.85 -20.71
C LYS A 38 -8.53 -16.02 -19.81
N TYR A 39 -8.26 -16.04 -18.51
CA TYR A 39 -8.91 -15.19 -17.52
C TYR A 39 -8.01 -14.95 -16.33
N ALA A 40 -8.38 -13.96 -15.53
CA ALA A 40 -7.79 -13.73 -14.24
C ALA A 40 -8.87 -13.43 -13.19
N ARG A 41 -8.49 -13.52 -11.92
CA ARG A 41 -9.35 -13.23 -10.78
C ARG A 41 -8.52 -12.49 -9.74
N ILE A 42 -8.97 -11.32 -9.32
CA ILE A 42 -8.37 -10.54 -8.23
C ILE A 42 -9.23 -10.73 -6.99
N VAL A 43 -8.60 -11.13 -5.88
CA VAL A 43 -9.26 -11.26 -4.57
C VAL A 43 -8.60 -10.31 -3.60
N ILE A 44 -9.41 -9.50 -2.90
CA ILE A 44 -8.96 -8.54 -1.87
C ILE A 44 -9.57 -8.93 -0.52
N SER A 45 -8.76 -8.91 0.52
CA SER A 45 -9.15 -9.29 1.88
C SER A 45 -8.58 -8.31 2.92
N LYS A 46 -9.25 -8.19 4.06
CA LYS A 46 -8.74 -7.44 5.23
C LYS A 46 -7.68 -8.20 6.03
N ASN A 47 -7.52 -9.50 5.78
CA ASN A 47 -6.51 -10.31 6.44
C ASN A 47 -5.70 -11.16 5.45
N LYS A 48 -4.49 -11.52 5.86
CA LYS A 48 -3.53 -12.26 5.02
C LYS A 48 -3.97 -13.70 4.70
N THR A 49 -4.89 -14.25 5.49
CA THR A 49 -5.40 -15.63 5.33
C THR A 49 -6.61 -15.72 4.40
N PHE A 50 -7.09 -14.58 3.89
CA PHE A 50 -8.27 -14.49 3.01
C PHE A 50 -9.55 -15.09 3.60
N THR A 51 -9.70 -15.03 4.93
CA THR A 51 -10.94 -15.40 5.63
C THR A 51 -11.94 -14.24 5.73
N ASP A 52 -11.52 -13.00 5.44
CA ASP A 52 -12.34 -11.79 5.42
C ASP A 52 -12.21 -11.11 4.03
N ILE A 53 -12.74 -11.78 3.02
CA ILE A 53 -12.77 -11.29 1.64
C ILE A 53 -13.74 -10.13 1.55
N CYS A 54 -13.28 -8.99 1.04
CA CYS A 54 -14.09 -7.79 0.85
C CYS A 54 -14.33 -7.44 -0.62
N TYR A 55 -13.57 -8.05 -1.53
CA TYR A 55 -13.80 -7.89 -2.96
C TYR A 55 -13.25 -9.09 -3.75
N ASP A 56 -13.95 -9.46 -4.80
CA ASP A 56 -13.59 -10.56 -5.67
C ASP A 56 -14.16 -10.27 -7.07
N THR A 57 -13.30 -10.22 -8.07
CA THR A 57 -13.73 -9.99 -9.46
C THR A 57 -14.47 -11.17 -10.06
N GLY A 58 -14.35 -12.36 -9.46
CA GLY A 58 -14.62 -13.59 -10.16
C GLY A 58 -13.61 -13.87 -11.28
N GLU A 59 -13.80 -14.96 -12.00
CA GLU A 59 -13.00 -15.31 -13.17
C GLU A 59 -13.51 -14.53 -14.38
N THR A 60 -12.70 -13.63 -14.90
CA THR A 60 -13.08 -12.77 -16.02
C THR A 60 -11.85 -12.35 -16.83
N GLU A 61 -12.07 -11.82 -18.01
CA GLU A 61 -11.00 -11.22 -18.81
C GLU A 61 -10.54 -9.91 -18.14
N LEU A 62 -9.31 -9.90 -17.67
CA LEU A 62 -8.68 -8.74 -17.05
C LEU A 62 -7.38 -8.41 -17.79
N ASP A 63 -7.13 -7.12 -17.98
CA ASP A 63 -5.86 -6.65 -18.52
C ASP A 63 -4.77 -6.73 -17.44
N SER A 64 -3.75 -7.57 -17.68
CA SER A 64 -2.65 -7.75 -16.76
C SER A 64 -1.76 -6.51 -16.58
N LEU A 65 -1.83 -5.56 -17.51
CA LEU A 65 -1.04 -4.31 -17.44
C LEU A 65 -1.72 -3.23 -16.61
N SER A 66 -3.09 -3.16 -16.65
CA SER A 66 -3.82 -2.09 -15.99
C SER A 66 -5.28 -2.45 -15.76
N THR A 67 -5.55 -3.31 -14.77
CA THR A 67 -6.93 -3.60 -14.36
C THR A 67 -7.38 -2.63 -13.29
N ARG A 68 -8.38 -1.81 -13.63
CA ARG A 68 -9.08 -0.96 -12.67
C ARG A 68 -10.15 -1.75 -11.95
N VAL A 69 -10.19 -1.57 -10.63
CA VAL A 69 -11.16 -2.24 -9.75
C VAL A 69 -12.03 -1.19 -9.07
N GLU A 70 -13.34 -1.35 -9.19
CA GLU A 70 -14.33 -0.51 -8.51
C GLU A 70 -14.64 -1.14 -7.14
N PHE A 71 -13.86 -0.75 -6.16
CA PHE A 71 -13.97 -1.20 -4.77
C PHE A 71 -13.82 -0.01 -3.83
N GLU A 72 -14.74 0.14 -2.89
CA GLU A 72 -14.71 1.23 -1.91
C GLU A 72 -13.70 0.94 -0.80
N ILE A 73 -12.52 1.53 -0.93
CA ILE A 73 -11.45 1.40 0.05
C ILE A 73 -11.64 2.39 1.20
N GLN A 74 -11.44 1.91 2.44
CA GLN A 74 -11.52 2.73 3.64
C GLN A 74 -10.19 3.43 3.93
N PRO A 75 -10.19 4.64 4.55
CA PRO A 75 -8.96 5.30 5.00
C PRO A 75 -8.18 4.47 6.02
N TYR A 76 -6.87 4.68 6.12
CA TYR A 76 -5.97 4.10 7.12
C TYR A 76 -6.03 2.57 7.22
N THR A 77 -6.44 1.89 6.13
CA THR A 77 -6.74 0.46 6.13
C THR A 77 -5.74 -0.30 5.28
N ARG A 78 -5.23 -1.40 5.83
CA ARG A 78 -4.42 -2.36 5.10
C ARG A 78 -5.30 -3.45 4.52
N TYR A 79 -5.13 -3.68 3.22
CA TYR A 79 -5.74 -4.77 2.46
C TYR A 79 -4.65 -5.71 1.96
N TYR A 80 -4.99 -6.97 1.84
CA TYR A 80 -4.18 -8.00 1.20
C TYR A 80 -4.88 -8.42 -0.09
N TRP A 81 -4.10 -8.73 -1.09
CA TRP A 81 -4.67 -9.16 -2.36
C TRP A 81 -3.77 -10.18 -3.05
N LYS A 82 -4.37 -10.93 -3.94
CA LYS A 82 -3.72 -11.87 -4.83
C LYS A 82 -4.44 -11.89 -6.16
N VAL A 83 -3.74 -12.32 -7.19
CA VAL A 83 -4.30 -12.59 -8.50
C VAL A 83 -4.10 -14.05 -8.84
N ILE A 84 -5.13 -14.66 -9.43
CA ILE A 84 -5.15 -16.00 -9.93
C ILE A 84 -5.33 -15.88 -11.44
N VAL A 85 -4.46 -16.50 -12.23
CA VAL A 85 -4.46 -16.46 -13.69
C VAL A 85 -4.64 -17.87 -14.22
N ALA A 86 -5.55 -18.06 -15.16
CA ALA A 86 -5.65 -19.26 -15.96
C ALA A 86 -5.18 -18.97 -17.39
N THR A 87 -4.40 -19.88 -17.94
CA THR A 87 -3.89 -19.80 -19.31
C THR A 87 -4.81 -20.53 -20.30
N ASP A 88 -4.54 -20.35 -21.58
CA ASP A 88 -5.21 -21.04 -22.71
C ASP A 88 -5.13 -22.57 -22.64
N VAL A 89 -4.16 -23.13 -21.93
CA VAL A 89 -3.99 -24.56 -21.66
C VAL A 89 -4.47 -25.00 -20.28
N GLU A 90 -5.34 -24.21 -19.66
CA GLU A 90 -5.95 -24.47 -18.35
C GLU A 90 -4.93 -24.60 -17.18
N GLU A 91 -3.71 -24.10 -17.35
CA GLU A 91 -2.78 -23.97 -16.23
C GLU A 91 -3.21 -22.80 -15.33
N VAL A 92 -3.48 -23.10 -14.06
CA VAL A 92 -3.86 -22.08 -13.05
C VAL A 92 -2.65 -21.72 -12.22
N ILE A 93 -2.38 -20.42 -12.11
CA ILE A 93 -1.22 -19.86 -11.42
C ILE A 93 -1.73 -18.80 -10.42
N GLU A 94 -1.29 -18.89 -9.19
CA GLU A 94 -1.62 -17.90 -8.13
C GLU A 94 -0.39 -17.08 -7.77
N SER A 95 -0.57 -15.79 -7.52
CA SER A 95 0.50 -14.91 -7.07
C SER A 95 0.80 -15.09 -5.58
N ASP A 96 1.99 -14.69 -5.17
CA ASP A 96 2.25 -14.40 -3.77
C ASP A 96 1.26 -13.33 -3.26
N VAL A 97 0.93 -13.39 -1.97
CA VAL A 97 0.06 -12.40 -1.33
C VAL A 97 0.77 -11.04 -1.28
N GLN A 98 0.15 -10.06 -1.88
CA GLN A 98 0.55 -8.67 -1.85
C GLN A 98 -0.30 -7.90 -0.84
N PHE A 99 0.08 -6.66 -0.55
CA PHE A 99 -0.76 -5.75 0.24
C PHE A 99 -0.73 -4.32 -0.33
N PHE A 100 -1.70 -3.55 0.06
CA PHE A 100 -1.66 -2.09 0.00
C PHE A 100 -2.25 -1.51 1.28
N GLU A 101 -1.79 -0.35 1.67
CA GLU A 101 -2.32 0.38 2.82
C GLU A 101 -2.69 1.79 2.37
N THR A 102 -3.95 2.14 2.58
CA THR A 102 -4.46 3.47 2.23
C THR A 102 -3.96 4.52 3.20
N ALA A 103 -3.74 5.73 2.69
CA ALA A 103 -3.54 6.93 3.48
C ALA A 103 -4.85 7.38 4.14
N LYS A 104 -4.89 8.63 4.54
CA LYS A 104 -6.10 9.28 5.07
C LYS A 104 -7.23 9.40 4.03
N MET A 105 -6.94 9.16 2.77
CA MET A 105 -7.85 9.36 1.64
C MET A 105 -8.46 10.76 1.66
N ASP A 106 -9.79 10.85 1.58
CA ASP A 106 -10.53 12.12 1.58
C ASP A 106 -10.82 12.66 2.99
N GLU A 107 -10.35 11.97 4.05
CA GLU A 107 -10.49 12.43 5.43
C GLU A 107 -9.80 13.79 5.63
N PRO A 108 -10.39 14.74 6.35
CA PRO A 108 -9.76 16.02 6.61
C PRO A 108 -8.52 15.87 7.50
N TRP A 109 -7.57 16.78 7.38
CA TRP A 109 -6.46 16.86 8.32
C TRP A 109 -6.96 17.37 9.67
N THR A 110 -6.61 16.65 10.75
CA THR A 110 -6.85 17.10 12.13
C THR A 110 -5.69 17.94 12.67
N GLY A 111 -4.52 17.85 12.04
CA GLY A 111 -3.35 18.65 12.37
C GLY A 111 -3.49 20.09 11.92
N ARG A 112 -2.75 20.98 12.59
CA ARG A 112 -2.62 22.37 12.19
C ARG A 112 -1.22 22.62 11.66
N TRP A 113 -1.08 23.60 10.77
CA TRP A 113 0.23 24.08 10.36
C TRP A 113 0.99 24.64 11.56
N ILE A 114 2.25 24.28 11.62
CA ILE A 114 3.19 24.80 12.64
C ILE A 114 4.30 25.57 11.93
N THR A 115 4.73 26.65 12.53
CA THR A 115 5.84 27.46 12.06
C THR A 115 6.64 27.97 13.26
N CYS A 116 7.78 28.59 13.01
CA CYS A 116 8.57 29.30 14.01
C CYS A 116 8.69 30.79 13.64
N ASP A 117 8.89 31.64 14.64
CA ASP A 117 9.09 33.10 14.47
C ASP A 117 10.54 33.45 14.11
N SER A 118 11.34 32.47 13.65
CA SER A 118 12.73 32.74 13.32
C SER A 118 12.87 33.43 11.96
N SER A 119 13.89 34.28 11.84
CA SER A 119 14.34 34.87 10.60
C SER A 119 14.61 33.76 9.55
N GLN A 120 14.44 34.07 8.28
CA GLN A 120 14.49 33.13 7.13
C GLN A 120 15.82 32.36 6.97
N GLU A 121 16.82 32.61 7.79
CA GLU A 121 18.16 32.01 7.69
C GLU A 121 18.34 30.69 8.48
N ARG A 122 17.33 30.22 9.17
CA ARG A 122 17.43 29.00 10.01
C ARG A 122 16.39 27.95 9.61
N HIS A 123 16.86 26.71 9.53
CA HIS A 123 15.97 25.56 9.37
C HIS A 123 15.41 25.16 10.74
N PRO A 124 14.10 25.30 10.98
CA PRO A 124 13.52 24.96 12.27
C PRO A 124 13.49 23.44 12.48
N ILE A 125 13.74 23.01 13.71
CA ILE A 125 13.55 21.64 14.15
C ILE A 125 12.34 21.60 15.06
N PHE A 126 11.31 20.85 14.65
CA PHE A 126 10.14 20.59 15.47
C PHE A 126 10.28 19.23 16.12
N SER A 127 10.13 19.15 17.43
CA SER A 127 10.15 17.88 18.14
C SER A 127 8.90 17.69 19.00
N LYS A 128 8.46 16.44 19.11
CA LYS A 128 7.34 16.06 19.96
C LYS A 128 7.61 14.72 20.62
N ARG A 129 7.56 14.70 21.94
CA ARG A 129 7.57 13.45 22.70
C ARG A 129 6.18 12.82 22.71
N ILE A 130 6.11 11.53 22.43
CA ILE A 130 4.88 10.75 22.45
C ILE A 130 5.04 9.63 23.47
N GLU A 131 4.16 9.59 24.47
CA GLU A 131 4.13 8.56 25.50
C GLU A 131 2.86 7.70 25.31
N PRO A 132 2.99 6.52 24.70
CA PRO A 132 1.82 5.67 24.49
C PRO A 132 1.35 5.07 25.82
N LYS A 133 0.06 5.22 26.13
CA LYS A 133 -0.56 4.65 27.33
C LYS A 133 -0.70 3.12 27.32
N LYS A 134 -0.51 2.49 26.16
CA LYS A 134 -0.65 1.04 25.95
C LYS A 134 0.48 0.54 25.04
N LYS A 135 0.75 -0.76 25.07
CA LYS A 135 1.71 -1.40 24.16
C LYS A 135 1.32 -1.14 22.70
N VAL A 136 2.21 -0.47 21.97
CA VAL A 136 2.02 -0.16 20.55
C VAL A 136 2.28 -1.40 19.71
N LYS A 137 1.28 -1.83 18.94
CA LYS A 137 1.45 -2.90 17.93
C LYS A 137 1.92 -2.34 16.59
N ARG A 138 1.44 -1.15 16.23
CA ARG A 138 1.74 -0.48 14.97
C ARG A 138 1.49 1.02 15.13
N ALA A 139 2.36 1.83 14.54
CA ALA A 139 2.18 3.27 14.42
C ALA A 139 2.33 3.69 12.97
N ARG A 140 1.68 4.80 12.59
CA ARG A 140 1.83 5.48 11.30
C ARG A 140 1.94 6.96 11.54
N LEU A 141 2.92 7.57 10.90
CA LEU A 141 3.07 9.02 10.84
C LEU A 141 2.50 9.50 9.50
N TYR A 142 1.53 10.42 9.57
CA TYR A 142 1.06 11.18 8.42
C TYR A 142 1.56 12.59 8.57
N ILE A 143 2.40 13.04 7.65
CA ILE A 143 3.06 14.33 7.69
C ILE A 143 2.97 15.00 6.32
N CYS A 144 2.81 16.32 6.31
CA CYS A 144 2.86 17.14 5.12
C CYS A 144 3.69 18.39 5.43
N GLY A 145 4.63 18.72 4.56
CA GLY A 145 5.45 19.92 4.63
C GLY A 145 5.20 20.83 3.42
N LEU A 146 5.18 22.14 3.65
CA LEU A 146 5.23 23.15 2.60
C LEU A 146 6.71 23.40 2.24
N GLY A 147 7.25 22.56 1.35
CA GLY A 147 8.66 22.58 0.98
C GLY A 147 9.40 21.31 1.38
N LEU A 148 10.72 21.38 1.47
CA LEU A 148 11.56 20.24 1.85
C LEU A 148 11.52 20.04 3.37
N TYR A 149 11.38 18.80 3.78
CA TYR A 149 11.48 18.38 5.18
C TYR A 149 12.10 16.99 5.30
N GLU A 150 12.62 16.69 6.47
CA GLU A 150 13.03 15.36 6.86
C GLU A 150 12.37 15.00 8.18
N ALA A 151 11.91 13.77 8.33
CA ALA A 151 11.31 13.26 9.56
C ALA A 151 12.25 12.23 10.21
N TYR A 152 12.38 12.32 11.52
CA TYR A 152 13.21 11.42 12.31
C TYR A 152 12.43 10.84 13.49
N PHE A 153 12.74 9.62 13.85
CA PHE A 153 12.24 8.95 15.04
C PHE A 153 13.41 8.67 16.00
N LEU A 154 13.28 9.11 17.24
CA LEU A 154 14.22 8.80 18.30
C LEU A 154 13.52 7.90 19.34
N GLY A 155 13.88 6.62 19.37
CA GLY A 155 13.41 5.69 20.41
C GLY A 155 14.22 5.87 21.70
N GLU A 156 13.64 5.55 22.84
CA GLU A 156 14.30 5.66 24.15
C GLU A 156 15.61 4.87 24.26
N SER A 157 15.76 3.80 23.48
CA SER A 157 16.96 2.93 23.47
C SER A 157 17.96 3.28 22.38
N LYS A 158 17.73 4.32 21.59
CA LYS A 158 18.61 4.71 20.47
C LYS A 158 19.30 6.03 20.76
N GLU A 159 20.62 6.04 20.67
CA GLU A 159 21.43 7.27 20.80
C GLU A 159 21.30 8.19 19.59
N ASN A 160 20.99 7.61 18.42
CA ASN A 160 20.87 8.35 17.15
C ASN A 160 19.44 8.29 16.60
N PRO A 161 18.92 9.41 16.08
CA PRO A 161 17.62 9.44 15.41
C PRO A 161 17.66 8.64 14.13
N GLU A 162 16.56 7.92 13.86
CA GLU A 162 16.37 7.15 12.63
C GLU A 162 15.51 7.96 11.65
N LYS A 163 16.02 8.17 10.43
CA LYS A 163 15.25 8.84 9.37
C LYS A 163 14.08 7.97 8.93
N ILE A 164 12.91 8.59 8.81
CA ILE A 164 11.67 7.95 8.38
C ILE A 164 11.35 8.40 6.94
N GLY A 165 11.14 7.46 6.04
CA GLY A 165 10.75 7.78 4.67
C GLY A 165 11.27 6.80 3.66
#